data_4b10bdfec597aa67eaf69dda90e49e97
#
_entry.id   4b10bdfec597aa67eaf69dda90e49e97
#
_cell.length_a   1.000
_cell.length_b   1.000
_cell.length_c   1.000
_cell.angle_alpha   90.00
_cell.angle_beta   90.00
_cell.angle_gamma   90.00
#
_symmetry.space_group_name_H-M   'P 1'
#
loop_
_entity.id
_entity.type
_entity.pdbx_description
1 polymer ?
#
loop_
_entity_poly.entity_id
_entity_poly.type
_entity_poly.pdbx_seq_one_letter_code
_entity_poly.pdbx_strand_id
1 'polypeptide(L)'
;MAWNYRSRLNILLGGNTMATPKMLEGKNRFLLFRKLSEQENEDGIKLVFQTSHTFAMSRAIDKVVTKDGSINKIGELETEVTIEAIQAKDDPVGDMLRDSVYDGEELEVWEVTYDEDLKNEEGKYPAVYAQGNLENWEWTADAEDDATISSTFFVNLKPQFGYTALPEGIEEAVQYAFKEVLRAAEASE
;
A
#
# COMPACT_ATOMS: atom_id res chain seq x y z
N MET A 1 36.80 -37.11 -34.33
CA MET A 1 36.67 -35.77 -33.72
C MET A 1 35.37 -35.77 -32.92
N ALA A 2 35.44 -36.05 -31.64
CA ALA A 2 34.27 -36.06 -30.73
C ALA A 2 34.08 -34.63 -30.19
N TRP A 3 33.02 -33.97 -30.60
CA TRP A 3 32.67 -32.63 -30.12
C TRP A 3 32.08 -32.78 -28.69
N ASN A 4 32.76 -32.14 -27.76
CA ASN A 4 32.50 -32.20 -26.36
C ASN A 4 31.25 -31.37 -26.01
N TYR A 5 30.10 -31.99 -25.91
CA TYR A 5 28.79 -31.39 -25.61
C TYR A 5 28.65 -30.94 -24.15
N ARG A 6 29.64 -31.25 -23.30
CA ARG A 6 29.59 -30.95 -21.85
C ARG A 6 30.02 -29.52 -21.49
N SER A 7 30.70 -28.78 -22.37
CA SER A 7 31.21 -27.44 -22.03
C SER A 7 30.23 -26.29 -22.26
N ARG A 8 29.09 -26.51 -22.93
CA ARG A 8 28.06 -25.48 -23.13
C ARG A 8 26.89 -25.49 -22.11
N LEU A 9 26.80 -26.53 -21.29
CA LEU A 9 25.74 -26.63 -20.25
C LEU A 9 26.10 -25.90 -18.95
N ASN A 10 27.40 -25.60 -18.74
CA ASN A 10 27.87 -24.91 -17.52
C ASN A 10 27.84 -23.38 -17.59
N ILE A 11 27.48 -22.79 -18.72
CA ILE A 11 27.39 -21.31 -18.84
C ILE A 11 25.94 -20.80 -18.60
N LEU A 12 24.95 -21.71 -18.54
CA LEU A 12 23.54 -21.37 -18.26
C LEU A 12 23.11 -21.65 -16.80
N LEU A 13 24.01 -22.20 -15.98
CA LEU A 13 23.82 -22.34 -14.53
C LEU A 13 24.71 -21.35 -13.78
N GLY A 14 24.67 -20.10 -14.15
CA GLY A 14 25.00 -19.01 -13.24
C GLY A 14 24.02 -19.15 -12.07
N GLY A 15 24.54 -19.58 -10.91
CA GLY A 15 23.75 -19.88 -9.73
C GLY A 15 23.02 -18.66 -9.19
N ASN A 16 21.91 -18.31 -9.81
CA ASN A 16 20.87 -17.55 -9.16
C ASN A 16 20.16 -18.57 -8.26
N THR A 17 20.61 -18.70 -7.02
CA THR A 17 19.78 -19.29 -5.97
C THR A 17 18.53 -18.42 -5.91
N MET A 18 17.46 -18.84 -6.60
CA MET A 18 16.14 -18.21 -6.43
C MET A 18 15.81 -18.34 -4.94
N ALA A 19 15.81 -17.21 -4.25
CA ALA A 19 15.32 -17.18 -2.88
C ALA A 19 13.92 -17.81 -2.87
N THR A 20 13.67 -18.72 -1.95
CA THR A 20 12.34 -19.34 -1.81
C THR A 20 11.34 -18.22 -1.55
N PRO A 21 10.30 -18.07 -2.38
CA PRO A 21 9.31 -17.02 -2.18
C PRO A 21 8.70 -17.11 -0.78
N LYS A 22 8.71 -16.02 -0.04
CA LYS A 22 8.02 -15.88 1.25
C LYS A 22 6.66 -15.25 1.01
N MET A 23 5.65 -15.62 1.81
CA MET A 23 4.34 -14.98 1.75
C MET A 23 4.40 -13.60 2.41
N LEU A 24 3.79 -12.60 1.76
CA LEU A 24 3.61 -11.28 2.33
C LEU A 24 2.32 -11.29 3.18
N GLU A 25 2.42 -10.88 4.44
CA GLU A 25 1.28 -10.83 5.34
C GLU A 25 0.51 -9.52 5.17
N GLY A 26 -0.84 -9.61 5.03
CA GLY A 26 -1.69 -8.43 4.84
C GLY A 26 -1.58 -7.41 5.98
N LYS A 27 -1.37 -7.85 7.22
CA LYS A 27 -1.17 -6.96 8.38
C LYS A 27 0.04 -6.03 8.26
N ASN A 28 1.01 -6.39 7.39
CA ASN A 28 2.21 -5.61 7.13
C ASN A 28 1.99 -4.55 6.03
N ARG A 29 0.78 -4.42 5.50
CA ARG A 29 0.40 -3.34 4.60
C ARG A 29 -0.60 -2.43 5.27
N PHE A 30 -0.38 -1.13 5.18
CA PHE A 30 -1.26 -0.12 5.73
C PHE A 30 -1.23 1.16 4.92
N LEU A 31 -2.24 1.98 5.12
CA LEU A 31 -2.39 3.26 4.44
C LEU A 31 -2.00 4.42 5.37
N LEU A 32 -1.31 5.39 4.78
CA LEU A 32 -1.04 6.71 5.35
C LEU A 32 -1.74 7.74 4.49
N PHE A 33 -2.22 8.81 5.12
CA PHE A 33 -2.91 9.91 4.45
C PHE A 33 -2.35 11.26 4.88
N ARG A 34 -2.47 12.23 3.97
CA ARG A 34 -2.16 13.65 4.24
C ARG A 34 -3.01 14.49 3.29
N LYS A 35 -3.40 15.70 3.70
CA LYS A 35 -3.95 16.69 2.78
C LYS A 35 -2.88 17.15 1.80
N LEU A 36 -3.21 17.24 0.52
CA LEU A 36 -2.25 17.70 -0.49
C LEU A 36 -1.80 19.15 -0.22
N SER A 37 -2.68 19.98 0.36
CA SER A 37 -2.38 21.34 0.78
C SER A 37 -1.32 21.44 1.87
N GLU A 38 -1.14 20.38 2.68
CA GLU A 38 -0.22 20.35 3.83
C GLU A 38 1.09 19.61 3.54
N GLN A 39 1.39 19.32 2.28
CA GLN A 39 2.55 18.51 1.88
C GLN A 39 3.90 19.10 2.34
N GLU A 40 3.98 20.40 2.58
CA GLU A 40 5.21 21.08 3.02
C GLU A 40 5.32 21.18 4.56
N ASN A 41 4.22 20.93 5.28
CA ASN A 41 4.13 21.22 6.72
C ASN A 41 3.90 19.98 7.58
N GLU A 42 3.28 18.92 7.04
CA GLU A 42 2.88 17.76 7.80
C GLU A 42 3.39 16.46 7.17
N ASP A 43 3.64 15.47 8.00
CA ASP A 43 3.92 14.10 7.57
C ASP A 43 2.62 13.33 7.28
N GLY A 44 2.72 12.27 6.48
CA GLY A 44 1.61 11.34 6.29
C GLY A 44 1.30 10.59 7.59
N ILE A 45 0.02 10.54 7.97
CA ILE A 45 -0.45 9.93 9.22
C ILE A 45 -1.22 8.65 8.91
N LYS A 46 -1.02 7.62 9.74
CA LYS A 46 -1.70 6.33 9.59
C LYS A 46 -3.12 6.41 10.13
N LEU A 47 -4.11 5.97 9.34
CA LEU A 47 -5.44 5.67 9.84
C LEU A 47 -5.35 4.50 10.82
N VAL A 48 -5.82 4.69 12.05
CA VAL A 48 -5.77 3.64 13.07
C VAL A 48 -6.87 2.60 12.85
N PHE A 49 -6.67 1.40 13.40
CA PHE A 49 -7.62 0.28 13.34
C PHE A 49 -8.11 -0.08 11.91
N GLN A 50 -7.26 0.09 10.89
CA GLN A 50 -7.56 -0.42 9.55
C GLN A 50 -7.79 -1.93 9.63
N THR A 51 -8.95 -2.39 9.17
CA THR A 51 -9.32 -3.80 9.10
C THR A 51 -8.98 -4.40 7.75
N SER A 52 -9.26 -3.64 6.69
CA SER A 52 -8.88 -4.00 5.32
C SER A 52 -8.71 -2.78 4.43
N HIS A 53 -7.99 -2.95 3.34
CA HIS A 53 -7.99 -2.05 2.21
C HIS A 53 -7.70 -2.82 0.92
N THR A 54 -8.15 -2.29 -0.20
CA THR A 54 -7.84 -2.85 -1.52
C THR A 54 -7.32 -1.73 -2.42
N PHE A 55 -6.12 -1.89 -2.95
CA PHE A 55 -5.56 -1.01 -3.98
C PHE A 55 -5.81 -1.66 -5.34
N ALA A 56 -6.80 -1.18 -6.09
CA ALA A 56 -7.23 -1.75 -7.35
C ALA A 56 -6.79 -0.88 -8.54
N MET A 57 -6.25 -1.52 -9.57
CA MET A 57 -5.92 -0.88 -10.84
C MET A 57 -6.60 -1.63 -11.97
N SER A 58 -7.36 -0.93 -12.79
CA SER A 58 -8.11 -1.54 -13.89
C SER A 58 -8.00 -0.72 -15.19
N ARG A 59 -8.29 -1.37 -16.31
CA ARG A 59 -8.43 -0.74 -17.61
C ARG A 59 -9.61 -1.35 -18.34
N ALA A 60 -10.46 -0.51 -18.90
CA ALA A 60 -11.45 -0.97 -19.84
C ALA A 60 -10.77 -1.58 -21.09
N ILE A 61 -11.33 -2.67 -21.61
CA ILE A 61 -10.89 -3.30 -22.84
C ILE A 61 -12.06 -3.37 -23.80
N ASP A 62 -12.03 -2.55 -24.84
CA ASP A 62 -13.04 -2.50 -25.89
C ASP A 62 -12.64 -3.38 -27.07
N LYS A 63 -13.53 -4.25 -27.49
CA LYS A 63 -13.34 -5.07 -28.68
C LYS A 63 -13.81 -4.32 -29.91
N VAL A 64 -12.89 -4.02 -30.81
CA VAL A 64 -13.18 -3.41 -32.12
C VAL A 64 -13.14 -4.48 -33.19
N VAL A 65 -14.26 -4.66 -33.90
CA VAL A 65 -14.34 -5.57 -35.06
C VAL A 65 -13.92 -4.84 -36.31
N THR A 66 -12.95 -5.38 -37.01
CA THR A 66 -12.45 -4.89 -38.31
C THR A 66 -12.74 -5.90 -39.42
N LYS A 67 -12.53 -5.54 -40.66
CA LYS A 67 -12.69 -6.44 -41.81
C LYS A 67 -11.72 -7.63 -41.79
N ASP A 68 -10.58 -7.47 -41.11
CA ASP A 68 -9.52 -8.46 -41.02
C ASP A 68 -9.50 -9.24 -39.69
N GLY A 69 -10.50 -8.98 -38.80
CA GLY A 69 -10.62 -9.62 -37.49
C GLY A 69 -10.95 -8.64 -36.37
N SER A 70 -10.88 -9.13 -35.14
CA SER A 70 -11.14 -8.30 -33.95
C SER A 70 -9.83 -7.90 -33.26
N ILE A 71 -9.76 -6.65 -32.86
CA ILE A 71 -8.65 -6.10 -32.06
C ILE A 71 -9.18 -5.56 -30.73
N ASN A 72 -8.35 -5.61 -29.69
CA ASN A 72 -8.67 -5.02 -28.40
C ASN A 72 -8.06 -3.63 -28.31
N LYS A 73 -8.90 -2.64 -27.93
CA LYS A 73 -8.46 -1.30 -27.52
C LYS A 73 -8.41 -1.25 -26.01
N ILE A 74 -7.27 -0.79 -25.48
CA ILE A 74 -7.07 -0.62 -24.03
C ILE A 74 -7.43 0.82 -23.68
N GLY A 75 -8.33 0.98 -22.71
CA GLY A 75 -8.76 2.26 -22.14
C GLY A 75 -7.73 2.88 -21.19
N GLU A 76 -8.12 3.98 -20.57
CA GLU A 76 -7.33 4.65 -19.54
C GLU A 76 -7.18 3.78 -18.28
N LEU A 77 -6.18 4.07 -17.48
CA LEU A 77 -5.98 3.42 -16.19
C LEU A 77 -6.93 4.07 -15.18
N GLU A 78 -7.74 3.25 -14.56
CA GLU A 78 -8.55 3.61 -13.40
C GLU A 78 -7.92 2.98 -12.17
N THR A 79 -7.76 3.77 -11.12
CA THR A 79 -7.17 3.32 -9.85
C THR A 79 -8.03 3.79 -8.71
N GLU A 80 -8.39 2.87 -7.84
CA GLU A 80 -9.18 3.14 -6.64
C GLU A 80 -8.59 2.43 -5.43
N VAL A 81 -8.79 2.99 -4.25
CA VAL A 81 -8.41 2.39 -2.98
C VAL A 81 -9.64 2.34 -2.07
N THR A 82 -10.14 1.13 -1.82
CA THR A 82 -11.19 0.93 -0.82
C THR A 82 -10.55 0.83 0.57
N ILE A 83 -11.21 1.40 1.56
CA ILE A 83 -10.70 1.54 2.92
C ILE A 83 -11.77 1.07 3.89
N GLU A 84 -11.40 0.23 4.85
CA GLU A 84 -12.26 -0.18 5.95
C GLU A 84 -11.49 -0.11 7.27
N ALA A 85 -12.12 0.43 8.30
CA ALA A 85 -11.54 0.53 9.63
C ALA A 85 -12.61 0.49 10.72
N ILE A 86 -12.22 0.12 11.94
CA ILE A 86 -13.03 0.36 13.13
C ILE A 86 -12.88 1.84 13.51
N GLN A 87 -14.00 2.49 13.81
CA GLN A 87 -14.00 3.90 14.18
C GLN A 87 -13.32 4.08 15.55
N ALA A 88 -12.24 4.84 15.56
CA ALA A 88 -11.58 5.23 16.81
C ALA A 88 -12.21 6.51 17.39
N LYS A 89 -12.09 6.67 18.71
CA LYS A 89 -12.37 7.95 19.37
C LYS A 89 -11.15 8.86 19.21
N ASP A 90 -11.42 10.12 18.90
CA ASP A 90 -10.37 11.16 18.81
C ASP A 90 -9.27 10.80 17.76
N ASP A 91 -9.67 10.21 16.61
CA ASP A 91 -8.77 9.92 15.49
C ASP A 91 -8.70 11.12 14.54
N PRO A 92 -7.59 11.88 14.55
CA PRO A 92 -7.44 13.06 13.69
C PRO A 92 -7.44 12.70 12.20
N VAL A 93 -7.02 11.47 11.85
CA VAL A 93 -7.03 11.00 10.46
C VAL A 93 -8.45 10.69 10.01
N GLY A 94 -9.23 10.01 10.83
CA GLY A 94 -10.64 9.77 10.54
C GLY A 94 -11.42 11.07 10.35
N ASP A 95 -11.19 12.06 11.20
CA ASP A 95 -11.80 13.39 11.05
C ASP A 95 -11.33 14.10 9.78
N MET A 96 -10.02 14.09 9.48
CA MET A 96 -9.46 14.65 8.26
C MET A 96 -10.06 14.02 7.00
N LEU A 97 -10.20 12.69 6.96
CA LEU A 97 -10.77 11.98 5.81
C LEU A 97 -12.26 12.33 5.62
N ARG A 98 -13.04 12.37 6.70
CA ARG A 98 -14.44 12.80 6.65
C ARG A 98 -14.57 14.23 6.12
N ASP A 99 -13.79 15.14 6.66
CA ASP A 99 -13.83 16.55 6.31
C ASP A 99 -13.37 16.78 4.86
N SER A 100 -12.42 15.97 4.36
CA SER A 100 -12.00 16.02 2.96
C SER A 100 -13.14 15.67 1.98
N VAL A 101 -14.02 14.73 2.33
CA VAL A 101 -15.23 14.45 1.54
C VAL A 101 -16.20 15.62 1.60
N TYR A 102 -16.39 16.21 2.79
CA TYR A 102 -17.33 17.31 2.99
C TYR A 102 -16.90 18.58 2.24
N ASP A 103 -15.61 18.90 2.27
CA ASP A 103 -15.06 20.13 1.69
C ASP A 103 -14.49 19.92 0.27
N GLY A 104 -14.42 18.69 -0.22
CA GLY A 104 -13.87 18.36 -1.54
C GLY A 104 -12.36 18.51 -1.63
N GLU A 105 -11.63 18.28 -0.52
CA GLU A 105 -10.18 18.44 -0.45
C GLU A 105 -9.45 17.26 -1.10
N GLU A 106 -8.36 17.57 -1.79
CA GLU A 106 -7.47 16.57 -2.38
C GLU A 106 -6.49 16.02 -1.34
N LEU A 107 -6.30 14.70 -1.38
CA LEU A 107 -5.45 13.97 -0.45
C LEU A 107 -4.30 13.27 -1.16
N GLU A 108 -3.27 13.00 -0.40
CA GLU A 108 -2.21 12.05 -0.72
C GLU A 108 -2.42 10.76 0.05
N VAL A 109 -2.17 9.63 -0.59
CA VAL A 109 -2.21 8.31 0.03
C VAL A 109 -0.94 7.53 -0.27
N TRP A 110 -0.43 6.83 0.74
CA TRP A 110 0.66 5.85 0.62
C TRP A 110 0.18 4.50 1.11
N GLU A 111 0.27 3.47 0.27
CA GLU A 111 0.22 2.08 0.74
C GLU A 111 1.64 1.64 1.04
N VAL A 112 1.98 1.44 2.30
CA VAL A 112 3.33 1.04 2.72
C VAL A 112 3.35 -0.44 3.04
N THR A 113 4.38 -1.14 2.53
CA THR A 113 4.67 -2.52 2.90
C THR A 113 5.78 -2.52 3.97
N TYR A 114 5.39 -2.78 5.21
CA TYR A 114 6.30 -2.85 6.35
C TYR A 114 6.90 -4.26 6.46
N ASP A 115 8.07 -4.42 5.89
CA ASP A 115 8.82 -5.69 5.93
C ASP A 115 10.32 -5.36 5.88
N GLU A 116 11.06 -5.79 6.91
CA GLU A 116 12.49 -5.52 7.04
C GLU A 116 13.30 -6.14 5.90
N ASP A 117 12.87 -7.29 5.38
CA ASP A 117 13.54 -7.98 4.27
C ASP A 117 13.39 -7.22 2.93
N LEU A 118 12.43 -6.27 2.84
CA LEU A 118 12.12 -5.51 1.63
C LEU A 118 12.62 -4.07 1.64
N LYS A 119 13.27 -3.62 2.72
CA LYS A 119 13.90 -2.30 2.78
C LYS A 119 14.95 -2.14 1.66
N ASN A 120 15.04 -0.94 1.12
CA ASN A 120 16.13 -0.60 0.22
C ASN A 120 17.44 -0.32 0.98
N GLU A 121 18.52 -0.01 0.26
CA GLU A 121 19.85 0.30 0.85
C GLU A 121 19.83 1.56 1.75
N GLU A 122 18.84 2.44 1.59
CA GLU A 122 18.64 3.62 2.42
C GLU A 122 17.77 3.35 3.65
N GLY A 123 17.34 2.12 3.89
CA GLY A 123 16.46 1.73 5.00
C GLY A 123 14.99 2.12 4.83
N LYS A 124 14.55 2.47 3.61
CA LYS A 124 13.17 2.86 3.30
C LYS A 124 12.32 1.66 2.90
N TYR A 125 11.03 1.69 3.23
CA TYR A 125 10.05 0.66 2.92
C TYR A 125 9.44 0.84 1.53
N PRO A 126 9.12 -0.26 0.82
CA PRO A 126 8.37 -0.18 -0.43
C PRO A 126 7.02 0.48 -0.21
N ALA A 127 6.65 1.38 -1.09
CA ALA A 127 5.38 2.09 -1.03
C ALA A 127 4.80 2.36 -2.41
N VAL A 128 3.47 2.45 -2.46
CA VAL A 128 2.72 2.98 -3.59
C VAL A 128 2.16 4.33 -3.18
N TYR A 129 2.47 5.36 -3.93
CA TYR A 129 2.01 6.74 -3.71
C TYR A 129 0.97 7.13 -4.75
N ALA A 130 -0.08 7.80 -4.31
CA ALA A 130 -1.09 8.37 -5.18
C ALA A 130 -1.69 9.66 -4.61
N GLN A 131 -2.24 10.48 -5.50
CA GLN A 131 -3.02 11.68 -5.18
C GLN A 131 -4.44 11.51 -5.70
N GLY A 132 -5.43 12.04 -4.98
CA GLY A 132 -6.83 11.94 -5.38
C GLY A 132 -7.80 12.45 -4.34
N ASN A 133 -9.05 11.99 -4.47
CA ASN A 133 -10.14 12.42 -3.62
C ASN A 133 -10.91 11.21 -3.10
N LEU A 134 -11.48 11.35 -1.90
CA LEU A 134 -12.48 10.42 -1.41
C LEU A 134 -13.82 10.69 -2.08
N GLU A 135 -14.48 9.63 -2.56
CA GLU A 135 -15.82 9.71 -3.14
C GLU A 135 -16.89 9.81 -2.07
N ASN A 136 -16.73 9.02 -1.01
CA ASN A 136 -17.74 8.84 0.03
C ASN A 136 -17.08 8.72 1.41
N TRP A 137 -17.89 8.91 2.42
CA TRP A 137 -17.56 8.58 3.80
C TRP A 137 -18.78 7.93 4.44
N GLU A 138 -18.67 6.67 4.79
CA GLU A 138 -19.74 5.91 5.40
C GLU A 138 -19.31 5.44 6.78
N TRP A 139 -20.21 5.57 7.76
CA TRP A 139 -20.03 4.97 9.07
C TRP A 139 -21.25 4.15 9.43
N THR A 140 -20.98 2.98 9.98
CA THR A 140 -22.01 2.05 10.43
C THR A 140 -21.87 1.86 11.93
N ALA A 141 -23.01 1.94 12.64
CA ALA A 141 -23.07 1.77 14.08
C ALA A 141 -24.17 0.76 14.41
N ASP A 142 -23.77 -0.46 14.73
CA ASP A 142 -24.65 -1.52 15.20
C ASP A 142 -24.66 -1.59 16.74
N ALA A 143 -25.77 -2.05 17.30
CA ALA A 143 -25.92 -2.09 18.76
C ALA A 143 -25.03 -3.13 19.45
N GLU A 144 -24.62 -4.17 18.70
CA GLU A 144 -23.87 -5.32 19.22
C GLU A 144 -22.40 -5.32 18.80
N ASP A 145 -22.00 -4.47 17.83
CA ASP A 145 -20.67 -4.42 17.25
C ASP A 145 -20.00 -3.04 17.38
N ASP A 146 -18.69 -3.00 17.19
CA ASP A 146 -17.95 -1.75 17.11
C ASP A 146 -18.38 -0.94 15.87
N ALA A 147 -18.43 0.38 16.00
CA ALA A 147 -18.71 1.25 14.87
C ALA A 147 -17.58 1.16 13.84
N THR A 148 -17.96 1.07 12.57
CA THR A 148 -17.01 0.96 11.45
C THR A 148 -17.13 2.13 10.49
N ILE A 149 -16.06 2.39 9.76
CA ILE A 149 -16.00 3.34 8.67
C ILE A 149 -15.61 2.63 7.38
N SER A 150 -16.17 3.09 6.27
CA SER A 150 -15.75 2.69 4.93
C SER A 150 -15.69 3.89 4.00
N SER A 151 -14.76 3.84 3.05
CA SER A 151 -14.56 4.91 2.08
C SER A 151 -13.89 4.38 0.81
N THR A 152 -14.07 5.08 -0.29
CA THR A 152 -13.39 4.81 -1.56
C THR A 152 -12.62 6.05 -1.99
N PHE A 153 -11.33 5.87 -2.25
CA PHE A 153 -10.43 6.91 -2.74
C PHE A 153 -10.17 6.69 -4.23
N PHE A 154 -10.46 7.70 -5.04
CA PHE A 154 -10.16 7.71 -6.48
C PHE A 154 -8.87 8.44 -6.75
N VAL A 155 -8.00 7.78 -7.51
CA VAL A 155 -6.68 8.31 -7.87
C VAL A 155 -6.76 9.17 -9.13
N ASN A 156 -6.32 10.43 -9.04
CA ASN A 156 -6.39 11.38 -10.16
C ASN A 156 -5.41 11.07 -11.31
N LEU A 157 -4.24 10.52 -10.98
CA LEU A 157 -3.17 10.21 -11.92
C LEU A 157 -2.72 8.76 -11.74
N LYS A 158 -1.66 8.38 -12.42
CA LYS A 158 -1.08 7.06 -12.23
C LYS A 158 -0.39 6.98 -10.87
N PRO A 159 -0.64 5.93 -10.09
CA PRO A 159 0.09 5.69 -8.85
C PRO A 159 1.58 5.50 -9.15
N GLN A 160 2.42 5.91 -8.22
CA GLN A 160 3.86 5.82 -8.32
C GLN A 160 4.38 4.77 -7.34
N PHE A 161 5.24 3.88 -7.83
CA PHE A 161 5.88 2.86 -7.02
C PHE A 161 7.26 3.35 -6.60
N GLY A 162 7.58 3.25 -5.31
CA GLY A 162 8.84 3.74 -4.78
C GLY A 162 9.11 3.24 -3.37
N TYR A 163 9.88 4.01 -2.62
CA TYR A 163 10.24 3.73 -1.25
C TYR A 163 10.02 4.98 -0.40
N THR A 164 9.54 4.80 0.82
CA THR A 164 9.33 5.89 1.78
C THR A 164 9.95 5.57 3.14
N ALA A 165 10.44 6.59 3.82
CA ALA A 165 10.70 6.50 5.24
C ALA A 165 9.36 6.61 5.99
N LEU A 166 9.27 5.98 7.15
CA LEU A 166 8.12 6.16 8.02
C LEU A 166 8.39 7.30 9.00
N PRO A 167 7.38 8.14 9.31
CA PRO A 167 7.47 9.11 10.40
C PRO A 167 7.76 8.44 11.74
N GLU A 168 8.48 9.15 12.62
CA GLU A 168 8.70 8.69 14.00
C GLU A 168 7.37 8.38 14.70
N GLY A 169 7.33 7.30 15.47
CA GLY A 169 6.12 6.84 16.17
C GLY A 169 5.26 5.85 15.37
N ILE A 170 5.24 5.89 14.04
CA ILE A 170 4.55 4.86 13.24
C ILE A 170 5.34 3.55 13.30
N GLU A 171 6.67 3.59 13.22
CA GLU A 171 7.51 2.41 13.42
C GLU A 171 7.29 1.78 14.79
N GLU A 172 7.23 2.58 15.86
CA GLU A 172 6.97 2.08 17.22
C GLU A 172 5.59 1.42 17.35
N ALA A 173 4.55 2.01 16.77
CA ALA A 173 3.19 1.48 16.79
C ALA A 173 3.07 0.15 16.02
N VAL A 174 3.81 -0.01 14.92
CA VAL A 174 3.88 -1.26 14.16
C VAL A 174 4.75 -2.28 14.88
N GLN A 175 5.88 -1.88 15.46
CA GLN A 175 6.78 -2.74 16.22
C GLN A 175 6.17 -3.23 17.54
N TYR A 176 5.22 -2.51 18.14
CA TYR A 176 4.55 -2.98 19.36
C TYR A 176 3.88 -4.36 19.18
N ALA A 177 3.51 -4.72 17.96
CA ALA A 177 3.01 -6.06 17.63
C ALA A 177 4.11 -7.15 17.63
N PHE A 178 5.39 -6.78 17.67
CA PHE A 178 6.55 -7.67 17.53
C PHE A 178 7.56 -7.61 18.67
N LYS A 179 7.24 -7.09 19.85
CA LYS A 179 8.17 -7.16 20.98
C LYS A 179 8.40 -8.62 21.36
N GLU A 180 9.64 -9.07 21.16
CA GLU A 180 10.11 -10.34 21.71
C GLU A 180 9.87 -10.40 23.23
N VAL A 181 9.56 -11.59 23.75
CA VAL A 181 9.32 -11.88 25.18
C VAL A 181 10.61 -11.74 26.02
N LEU A 182 11.72 -11.33 25.43
CA LEU A 182 12.98 -11.14 26.13
C LEU A 182 12.97 -9.83 26.96
N ARG A 183 13.47 -9.93 28.19
CA ARG A 183 13.58 -8.79 29.11
C ARG A 183 14.49 -7.71 28.50
N ALA A 184 14.02 -6.46 28.53
CA ALA A 184 14.74 -5.28 28.04
C ALA A 184 16.10 -4.98 28.76
N ALA A 185 16.56 -5.85 29.64
CA ALA A 185 17.76 -5.67 30.47
C ALA A 185 19.05 -6.31 29.92
N GLU A 186 19.02 -6.97 28.76
CA GLU A 186 20.21 -7.66 28.21
C GLU A 186 20.73 -7.05 26.90
N ALA A 187 20.27 -5.84 26.50
CA ALA A 187 20.76 -5.16 25.30
C ALA A 187 21.87 -4.13 25.56
N SER A 188 22.56 -4.20 26.67
CA SER A 188 23.69 -3.31 26.98
C SER A 188 24.91 -4.13 27.51
N GLU A 189 25.61 -4.76 26.55
CA GLU A 189 27.05 -5.09 26.64
C GLU A 189 27.67 -5.10 25.26
#